data_83729df0900e7f253773e6ac41c98662
#
_entry.id   83729df0900e7f253773e6ac41c98662
#
_cell.length_a   1.000
_cell.length_b   1.000
_cell.length_c   1.000
_cell.angle_alpha   90.00
_cell.angle_beta   90.00
_cell.angle_gamma   90.00
#
_symmetry.space_group_name_H-M   'P 1'
#
loop_
_entity.id
_entity.type
_entity.pdbx_description
1 polymer ?
#
loop_
_entity_poly.entity_id
_entity_poly.type
_entity_poly.pdbx_seq_one_letter_code
_entity_poly.pdbx_strand_id
1 'polypeptide(L)'
;MYASSKKNISFILIVTAVSILALLYFFVYPIYGQYFPKCFFYLLTGLHCPGCGSQRAIVALLHGNFIDALHNNVLAVAALPLLLYSFIALCINTFTKKIIGQKIFYTPLFVKIVLSVVIVFTILRNIPSYPFNLLAPYL
;
A
#
# COMPACT_ATOMS: atom_id res chain seq x y z
N MET A 1 -0.24 -33.81 -11.48
CA MET A 1 0.84 -32.93 -11.96
C MET A 1 0.34 -31.65 -12.62
N TYR A 2 -0.81 -31.55 -13.24
CA TYR A 2 -1.32 -30.40 -13.99
C TYR A 2 -1.67 -29.17 -13.10
N ALA A 3 -2.18 -29.36 -11.88
CA ALA A 3 -2.57 -28.27 -10.98
C ALA A 3 -1.39 -27.46 -10.38
N SER A 4 -0.20 -28.06 -10.28
CA SER A 4 1.00 -27.39 -9.79
C SER A 4 1.57 -26.39 -10.81
N SER A 5 1.50 -26.74 -12.10
CA SER A 5 1.99 -25.89 -13.19
C SER A 5 1.20 -24.57 -13.31
N LYS A 6 -0.13 -24.64 -13.19
CA LYS A 6 -0.99 -23.43 -13.26
C LYS A 6 -0.70 -22.44 -12.11
N LYS A 7 -0.44 -22.94 -10.90
CA LYS A 7 -0.11 -22.08 -9.75
C LYS A 7 1.23 -21.36 -9.96
N ASN A 8 2.23 -22.06 -10.49
CA ASN A 8 3.54 -21.47 -10.77
C ASN A 8 3.46 -20.40 -11.88
N ILE A 9 2.67 -20.64 -12.92
CA ILE A 9 2.46 -19.66 -14.00
C ILE A 9 1.75 -18.41 -13.46
N SER A 10 0.67 -18.57 -12.69
CA SER A 10 -0.02 -17.42 -12.06
C SER A 10 0.90 -16.61 -11.14
N PHE A 11 1.75 -17.28 -10.38
CA PHE A 11 2.72 -16.61 -9.51
C PHE A 11 3.73 -15.80 -10.33
N ILE A 12 4.31 -16.39 -11.39
CA ILE A 12 5.24 -15.68 -12.27
C ILE A 12 4.58 -14.46 -12.90
N LEU A 13 3.34 -14.59 -13.39
CA LEU A 13 2.59 -13.48 -13.97
C LEU A 13 2.37 -12.35 -12.95
N ILE A 14 2.03 -12.67 -11.71
CA ILE A 14 1.84 -11.66 -10.65
C ILE A 14 3.16 -10.95 -10.36
N VAL A 15 4.26 -11.67 -10.17
CA VAL A 15 5.57 -11.08 -9.91
C VAL A 15 6.01 -10.18 -11.06
N THR A 16 5.85 -10.64 -12.30
CA THR A 16 6.18 -9.84 -13.50
C THR A 16 5.33 -8.59 -13.58
N ALA A 17 4.02 -8.68 -13.34
CA ALA A 17 3.12 -7.53 -13.36
C ALA A 17 3.47 -6.50 -12.26
N VAL A 18 3.77 -6.95 -11.04
CA VAL A 18 4.20 -6.09 -9.93
C VAL A 18 5.53 -5.42 -10.25
N SER A 19 6.49 -6.14 -10.84
CA SER A 19 7.79 -5.57 -11.24
C SER A 19 7.64 -4.50 -12.33
N ILE A 20 6.83 -4.76 -13.35
CA ILE A 20 6.54 -3.79 -14.40
C ILE A 20 5.87 -2.55 -13.82
N LEU A 21 4.90 -2.73 -12.93
CA LEU A 21 4.20 -1.62 -12.27
C LEU A 21 5.17 -0.78 -11.42
N ALA A 22 6.06 -1.42 -10.66
CA ALA A 22 7.08 -0.74 -9.88
C ALA A 22 8.03 0.07 -10.77
N LEU A 23 8.47 -0.48 -11.91
CA LEU A 23 9.32 0.24 -12.88
C LEU A 23 8.58 1.43 -13.50
N LEU A 24 7.30 1.28 -13.86
CA LEU A 24 6.49 2.38 -14.35
C LEU A 24 6.37 3.50 -13.31
N TYR A 25 6.11 3.16 -12.06
CA TYR A 25 6.06 4.16 -10.98
C TYR A 25 7.42 4.81 -10.73
N PHE A 26 8.51 4.06 -10.83
CA PHE A 26 9.86 4.60 -10.65
C PHE A 26 10.25 5.61 -11.73
N PHE A 27 10.03 5.28 -13.00
CA PHE A 27 10.51 6.10 -14.12
C PHE A 27 9.48 7.13 -14.63
N VAL A 28 8.19 6.74 -14.67
CA VAL A 28 7.15 7.55 -15.32
C VAL A 28 6.52 8.55 -14.35
N TYR A 29 6.32 8.14 -13.10
CA TYR A 29 5.63 8.99 -12.14
C TYR A 29 6.33 10.32 -11.83
N PRO A 30 7.67 10.42 -11.69
CA PRO A 30 8.34 11.69 -11.43
C PRO A 30 8.13 12.73 -12.54
N ILE A 31 7.95 12.26 -13.78
CA ILE A 31 7.80 13.13 -14.96
C ILE A 31 6.33 13.47 -15.22
N TYR A 32 5.47 12.47 -15.13
CA TYR A 32 4.06 12.54 -15.53
C TYR A 32 3.07 12.39 -14.36
N GLY A 33 3.51 12.57 -13.12
CA GLY A 33 2.68 12.37 -11.92
C GLY A 33 1.39 13.20 -11.90
N GLN A 34 1.38 14.36 -12.56
CA GLN A 34 0.20 15.21 -12.71
C GLN A 34 -0.95 14.57 -13.51
N TYR A 35 -0.64 13.62 -14.40
CA TYR A 35 -1.62 12.90 -15.23
C TYR A 35 -2.14 11.63 -14.54
N PHE A 36 -1.53 11.21 -13.44
CA PHE A 36 -2.01 10.05 -12.70
C PHE A 36 -3.33 10.37 -11.98
N PRO A 37 -4.22 9.38 -11.86
CA PRO A 37 -5.55 9.61 -11.31
C PRO A 37 -5.46 10.17 -9.88
N LYS A 38 -6.09 11.33 -9.69
CA LYS A 38 -6.26 11.92 -8.36
C LYS A 38 -7.33 11.14 -7.60
N CYS A 39 -7.29 11.23 -6.28
CA CYS A 39 -8.28 10.55 -5.45
C CYS A 39 -9.68 11.06 -5.76
N PHE A 40 -10.55 10.20 -6.26
CA PHE A 40 -11.93 10.53 -6.60
C PHE A 40 -12.73 11.00 -5.37
N PHE A 41 -12.47 10.39 -4.22
CA PHE A 41 -13.09 10.78 -2.96
C PHE A 41 -12.74 12.24 -2.58
N TYR A 42 -11.47 12.63 -2.75
CA TYR A 42 -11.04 14.01 -2.49
C TYR A 42 -11.68 15.00 -3.47
N LEU A 43 -11.80 14.62 -4.74
CA LEU A 43 -12.44 15.48 -5.76
C LEU A 43 -13.92 15.74 -5.46
N LEU A 44 -14.63 14.78 -4.87
CA LEU A 44 -16.05 14.89 -4.57
C LEU A 44 -16.33 15.55 -3.23
N THR A 45 -15.52 15.28 -2.20
CA THR A 45 -15.84 15.65 -0.83
C THR A 45 -14.91 16.71 -0.24
N GLY A 46 -13.76 16.95 -0.88
CA GLY A 46 -12.68 17.77 -0.31
C GLY A 46 -11.95 17.11 0.86
N LEU A 47 -12.31 15.88 1.24
CA LEU A 47 -11.72 15.17 2.35
C LEU A 47 -10.66 14.16 1.89
N HIS A 48 -9.59 14.03 2.67
CA HIS A 48 -8.55 13.04 2.41
C HIS A 48 -9.01 11.64 2.84
N CYS A 49 -9.08 10.71 1.88
CA CYS A 49 -9.30 9.30 2.18
C CYS A 49 -8.02 8.66 2.80
N PRO A 50 -8.11 7.49 3.45
CA PRO A 50 -6.93 6.84 4.04
C PRO A 50 -5.86 6.45 3.01
N GLY A 51 -6.22 6.30 1.74
CA GLY A 51 -5.31 6.00 0.62
C GLY A 51 -4.74 7.25 -0.08
N CYS A 52 -5.22 8.46 0.23
CA CYS A 52 -4.68 9.67 -0.39
C CYS A 52 -3.19 9.82 -0.13
N GLY A 53 -2.41 10.10 -1.19
CA GLY A 53 -0.96 10.21 -1.11
C GLY A 53 -0.20 8.89 -1.13
N SER A 54 -0.85 7.71 -1.11
CA SER A 54 -0.16 6.42 -1.16
C SER A 54 0.71 6.24 -2.41
N GLN A 55 0.26 6.71 -3.56
CA GLN A 55 1.06 6.68 -4.80
C GLN A 55 2.36 7.47 -4.64
N ARG A 56 2.28 8.71 -4.10
CA ARG A 56 3.47 9.55 -3.83
C ARG A 56 4.37 8.93 -2.77
N ALA A 57 3.79 8.33 -1.72
CA ALA A 57 4.55 7.63 -0.70
C ALA A 57 5.35 6.45 -1.30
N ILE A 58 4.74 5.64 -2.17
CA ILE A 58 5.42 4.53 -2.85
C ILE A 58 6.55 5.06 -3.74
N VAL A 59 6.30 6.09 -4.53
CA VAL A 59 7.33 6.70 -5.39
C VAL A 59 8.49 7.26 -4.56
N ALA A 60 8.20 7.99 -3.47
CA ALA A 60 9.22 8.51 -2.57
C ALA A 60 10.08 7.37 -1.97
N LEU A 61 9.46 6.24 -1.58
CA LEU A 61 10.19 5.07 -1.09
C LEU A 61 11.07 4.42 -2.17
N LEU A 62 10.56 4.30 -3.40
CA LEU A 62 11.34 3.77 -4.52
C LEU A 62 12.58 4.63 -4.83
N HIS A 63 12.51 5.93 -4.55
CA HIS A 63 13.63 6.86 -4.70
C HIS A 63 14.47 7.04 -3.42
N GLY A 64 14.20 6.28 -2.35
CA GLY A 64 14.92 6.34 -1.08
C GLY A 64 14.54 7.51 -0.16
N ASN A 65 13.52 8.29 -0.50
CA ASN A 65 13.05 9.45 0.26
C ASN A 65 12.03 9.03 1.33
N PHE A 66 12.52 8.45 2.42
CA PHE A 66 11.67 7.88 3.47
C PHE A 66 10.83 8.95 4.20
N ILE A 67 11.41 10.13 4.43
CA ILE A 67 10.73 11.25 5.11
C ILE A 67 9.53 11.74 4.26
N ASP A 68 9.74 11.93 2.97
CA ASP A 68 8.69 12.34 2.05
C ASP A 68 7.59 11.27 1.93
N ALA A 69 7.97 10.01 1.99
CA ALA A 69 7.02 8.91 1.99
C ALA A 69 6.10 8.96 3.22
N LEU A 70 6.66 9.13 4.42
CA LEU A 70 5.91 9.28 5.66
C LEU A 70 4.97 10.49 5.61
N HIS A 71 5.45 11.62 5.10
CA HIS A 71 4.66 12.84 5.00
C HIS A 71 3.47 12.67 4.02
N ASN A 72 3.66 11.95 2.93
CA ASN A 72 2.60 11.69 1.97
C ASN A 72 1.55 10.72 2.51
N ASN A 73 1.95 9.63 3.17
CA ASN A 73 1.01 8.70 3.81
C ASN A 73 1.70 7.77 4.81
N VAL A 74 1.71 8.16 6.09
CA VAL A 74 2.28 7.36 7.17
C VAL A 74 1.62 5.98 7.29
N LEU A 75 0.29 5.89 7.05
CA LEU A 75 -0.43 4.62 7.13
C LEU A 75 0.02 3.63 6.03
N ALA A 76 0.22 4.13 4.80
CA ALA A 76 0.73 3.32 3.70
C ALA A 76 2.14 2.80 3.99
N VAL A 77 3.03 3.66 4.51
CA VAL A 77 4.39 3.26 4.89
C VAL A 77 4.38 2.24 6.02
N ALA A 78 3.55 2.44 7.05
CA ALA A 78 3.41 1.50 8.16
C ALA A 78 2.81 0.15 7.74
N ALA A 79 1.97 0.13 6.70
CA ALA A 79 1.41 -1.10 6.15
C ALA A 79 2.42 -1.93 5.34
N LEU A 80 3.50 -1.33 4.82
CA LEU A 80 4.49 -2.01 3.98
C LEU A 80 5.10 -3.27 4.61
N PRO A 81 5.60 -3.26 5.87
CA PRO A 81 6.14 -4.47 6.47
C PRO A 81 5.11 -5.60 6.56
N LEU A 82 3.83 -5.29 6.78
CA LEU A 82 2.76 -6.28 6.78
C LEU A 82 2.50 -6.83 5.37
N LEU A 83 2.51 -5.97 4.36
CA LEU A 83 2.36 -6.37 2.97
C LEU A 83 3.55 -7.22 2.49
N LEU A 84 4.77 -6.82 2.85
CA LEU A 84 5.99 -7.58 2.53
C LEU A 84 5.96 -8.97 3.18
N TYR A 85 5.61 -9.04 4.47
CA TYR A 85 5.44 -10.30 5.17
C TYR A 85 4.39 -11.19 4.50
N SER A 86 3.23 -10.62 4.15
CA SER A 86 2.17 -11.35 3.46
C SER A 86 2.62 -11.86 2.09
N PHE A 87 3.38 -11.07 1.35
CA PHE A 87 3.93 -11.44 0.06
C PHE A 87 4.96 -12.56 0.20
N ILE A 88 5.89 -12.47 1.14
CA ILE A 88 6.88 -13.52 1.43
C ILE A 88 6.18 -14.81 1.85
N ALA A 89 5.19 -14.72 2.75
CA ALA A 89 4.40 -15.88 3.18
C ALA A 89 3.67 -16.53 2.00
N LEU A 90 3.10 -15.73 1.09
CA LEU A 90 2.47 -16.21 -0.13
C LEU A 90 3.47 -16.95 -1.02
N CYS A 91 4.67 -16.40 -1.21
CA CYS A 91 5.74 -17.04 -1.96
C CYS A 91 6.10 -18.41 -1.37
N ILE A 92 6.39 -18.44 -0.06
CA ILE A 92 6.79 -19.68 0.62
C ILE A 92 5.66 -20.72 0.55
N ASN A 93 4.41 -20.32 0.81
CA ASN A 93 3.25 -21.23 0.77
C ASN A 93 3.01 -21.81 -0.62
N THR A 94 3.31 -21.02 -1.68
CA THR A 94 3.18 -21.49 -3.05
C THR A 94 4.19 -22.57 -3.40
N PHE A 95 5.45 -22.41 -2.93
CA PHE A 95 6.53 -23.36 -3.26
C PHE A 95 6.63 -24.53 -2.29
N THR A 96 6.35 -24.34 -0.99
CA THR A 96 6.61 -25.38 0.03
C THR A 96 5.36 -26.12 0.48
N LYS A 97 4.16 -25.76 0.01
CA LYS A 97 2.87 -26.29 0.44
C LYS A 97 2.63 -26.21 1.96
N LYS A 98 3.43 -25.41 2.68
CA LYS A 98 3.25 -25.15 4.12
C LYS A 98 2.42 -23.87 4.27
N ILE A 99 1.48 -23.88 5.22
CA ILE A 99 0.68 -22.70 5.54
C ILE A 99 1.42 -21.95 6.65
N ILE A 100 2.17 -20.91 6.27
CA ILE A 100 2.92 -20.07 7.20
C ILE A 100 2.18 -18.73 7.38
N GLY A 101 1.96 -18.33 8.63
CA GLY A 101 1.60 -16.96 9.01
C GLY A 101 0.17 -16.50 8.72
N GLN A 102 -0.66 -17.28 8.04
CA GLN A 102 -2.01 -16.82 7.66
C GLN A 102 -2.99 -16.64 8.83
N LYS A 103 -2.81 -17.37 9.94
CA LYS A 103 -3.76 -17.36 11.07
C LYS A 103 -3.95 -15.98 11.69
N ILE A 104 -2.90 -15.16 11.79
CA ILE A 104 -2.94 -13.83 12.42
C ILE A 104 -3.81 -12.87 11.63
N PHE A 105 -3.70 -12.86 10.30
CA PHE A 105 -4.43 -11.94 9.41
C PHE A 105 -5.94 -12.23 9.34
N TYR A 106 -6.34 -13.47 9.63
CA TYR A 106 -7.75 -13.88 9.62
C TYR A 106 -8.41 -13.85 11.00
N THR A 107 -7.71 -13.39 12.04
CA THR A 107 -8.35 -13.22 13.36
C THR A 107 -9.30 -12.02 13.34
N PRO A 108 -10.53 -12.15 13.87
CA PRO A 108 -11.48 -11.04 13.89
C PRO A 108 -10.95 -9.85 14.70
N LEU A 109 -10.10 -10.10 15.68
CA LEU A 109 -9.43 -9.05 16.45
C LEU A 109 -8.49 -8.21 15.57
N PHE A 110 -7.65 -8.85 14.74
CA PHE A 110 -6.74 -8.15 13.83
C PHE A 110 -7.50 -7.23 12.86
N VAL A 111 -8.58 -7.77 12.27
CA VAL A 111 -9.42 -6.99 11.34
C VAL A 111 -10.03 -5.77 12.05
N LYS A 112 -10.54 -5.94 13.27
CA LYS A 112 -11.10 -4.83 14.06
C LYS A 112 -10.04 -3.76 14.37
N ILE A 113 -8.83 -4.16 14.76
CA ILE A 113 -7.72 -3.23 15.04
C ILE A 113 -7.36 -2.45 13.79
N VAL A 114 -7.14 -3.13 12.67
CA VAL A 114 -6.78 -2.46 11.40
C VAL A 114 -7.88 -1.48 10.97
N LEU A 115 -9.15 -1.89 11.04
CA LEU A 115 -10.27 -1.03 10.70
C LEU A 115 -10.32 0.21 11.61
N SER A 116 -10.15 0.04 12.92
CA SER A 116 -10.12 1.15 13.88
C SER A 116 -8.97 2.11 13.58
N VAL A 117 -7.77 1.60 13.30
CA VAL A 117 -6.61 2.44 12.94
C VAL A 117 -6.88 3.23 11.66
N VAL A 118 -7.46 2.61 10.63
CA VAL A 118 -7.81 3.29 9.37
C VAL A 118 -8.84 4.39 9.60
N ILE A 119 -9.87 4.13 10.41
CA ILE A 119 -10.91 5.12 10.72
C ILE A 119 -10.31 6.31 11.49
N VAL A 120 -9.57 6.03 12.56
CA VAL A 120 -8.93 7.07 13.38
C VAL A 120 -7.97 7.90 12.53
N PHE A 121 -7.13 7.27 11.72
CA PHE A 121 -6.22 7.96 10.81
C PHE A 121 -6.97 8.86 9.83
N THR A 122 -8.08 8.37 9.26
CA THR A 122 -8.91 9.15 8.33
C THR A 122 -9.49 10.38 9.00
N ILE A 123 -9.96 10.27 10.23
CA ILE A 123 -10.49 11.40 10.99
C ILE A 123 -9.38 12.41 11.28
N LEU A 124 -8.27 11.94 11.86
CA LEU A 124 -7.17 12.81 12.29
C LEU A 124 -6.57 13.61 11.12
N ARG A 125 -6.35 12.98 9.96
CA ARG A 125 -5.75 13.67 8.81
C ARG A 125 -6.65 14.73 8.14
N ASN A 126 -7.92 14.77 8.49
CA ASN A 126 -8.86 15.78 7.99
C ASN A 126 -9.07 16.93 8.98
N ILE A 127 -8.37 16.93 10.12
CA ILE A 127 -8.39 18.04 11.08
C ILE A 127 -7.39 19.10 10.61
N PRO A 128 -7.84 20.35 10.31
CA PRO A 128 -6.98 21.40 9.75
C PRO A 128 -6.10 22.11 10.79
N SER A 129 -5.82 21.47 11.94
CA SER A 129 -5.01 22.05 13.02
C SER A 129 -3.70 21.28 13.22
N TYR A 130 -2.67 21.98 13.70
CA TYR A 130 -1.41 21.35 14.11
C TYR A 130 -1.62 20.46 15.35
N PRO A 131 -1.05 19.23 15.43
CA PRO A 131 -0.12 18.60 14.47
C PRO A 131 -0.78 17.76 13.37
N PHE A 132 -2.11 17.68 13.31
CA PHE A 132 -2.85 16.75 12.43
C PHE A 132 -2.76 17.12 10.95
N ASN A 133 -2.57 18.39 10.63
CA ASN A 133 -2.32 18.85 9.26
C ASN A 133 -1.06 18.23 8.62
N LEU A 134 -0.09 17.76 9.44
CA LEU A 134 1.10 17.06 8.96
C LEU A 134 0.78 15.65 8.39
N LEU A 135 -0.39 15.11 8.70
CA LEU A 135 -0.87 13.83 8.17
C LEU A 135 -1.53 13.98 6.78
N ALA A 136 -1.87 15.21 6.39
CA ALA A 136 -2.43 15.50 5.08
C ALA A 136 -1.30 15.48 4.02
N PRO A 137 -1.49 14.80 2.86
CA PRO A 137 -0.47 14.80 1.82
C PRO A 137 -0.36 16.20 1.20
N TYR A 138 0.82 16.56 0.72
CA TYR A 138 0.97 17.74 -0.13
C TYR A 138 0.08 17.61 -1.38
N LEU A 139 -0.65 18.65 -1.72
CA LEU A 139 -1.52 18.71 -2.91
C LEU A 139 -0.73 19.20 -4.12
#